data_0d6a6812aee75929da3e3f51a5bde8a5
#
_entry.id   0d6a6812aee75929da3e3f51a5bde8a5
#
_cell.length_a   1.000
_cell.length_b   1.000
_cell.length_c   1.000
_cell.angle_alpha   90.00
_cell.angle_beta   90.00
_cell.angle_gamma   90.00
#
_symmetry.space_group_name_H-M   'P 1'
#
loop_
_entity.id
_entity.type
_entity.pdbx_description
1 polymer ?
#
loop_
_entity_poly.entity_id
_entity_poly.type
_entity_poly.pdbx_seq_one_letter_code
_entity_poly.pdbx_strand_id
1 'polypeptide(L)'
;RLMVIHWLDSVQGVPSVAQLAELAQPFRRGQAFVCGPGPFMEACVAALQGIEMDAEHIHVERFASLPDEEDTAAAAAASEAAPAAAAAVDEAQVEVRIGGTTHHIVCGGNETLLEAALRQGIDAPYSCQAGMCASCMCQMVSGEVHMRTNDVLDKKDLAKGWVLACQAVPLTPQIAVKYPQ
;
A
#
# COMPACT_ATOMS: atom_id res chain seq x y z
N ARG A 1 29.80 -8.26 14.43
CA ARG A 1 28.69 -8.52 15.37
C ARG A 1 27.42 -7.99 14.73
N LEU A 2 26.39 -8.83 14.56
CA LEU A 2 25.06 -8.44 14.11
C LEU A 2 24.19 -8.13 15.32
N MET A 3 23.46 -7.01 15.29
CA MET A 3 22.39 -6.68 16.20
C MET A 3 21.08 -6.62 15.42
N VAL A 4 20.03 -7.28 15.88
CA VAL A 4 18.70 -7.24 15.25
C VAL A 4 17.73 -6.63 16.28
N ILE A 5 16.96 -5.63 15.84
CA ILE A 5 15.91 -4.99 16.61
C ILE A 5 14.60 -5.27 15.88
N HIS A 6 13.66 -5.96 16.52
CA HIS A 6 12.33 -6.20 16.00
C HIS A 6 11.40 -5.11 16.50
N TRP A 7 10.66 -4.50 15.59
CA TRP A 7 9.57 -3.58 15.88
C TRP A 7 8.26 -4.18 15.40
N LEU A 8 7.29 -4.34 16.28
CA LEU A 8 5.99 -4.95 15.96
C LEU A 8 4.91 -3.86 16.02
N ASP A 9 4.44 -3.43 14.88
CA ASP A 9 3.42 -2.35 14.75
C ASP A 9 2.14 -2.69 15.52
N SER A 10 1.75 -3.97 15.55
CA SER A 10 0.58 -4.44 16.30
C SER A 10 0.70 -4.28 17.82
N VAL A 11 1.92 -4.11 18.35
CA VAL A 11 2.19 -4.00 19.79
C VAL A 11 2.66 -2.60 20.17
N GLN A 12 3.54 -2.02 19.33
CA GLN A 12 4.27 -0.78 19.63
C GLN A 12 3.74 0.41 18.82
N GLY A 13 2.81 0.17 17.86
CA GLY A 13 2.40 1.15 16.88
C GLY A 13 3.47 1.36 15.80
N VAL A 14 3.15 2.16 14.78
CA VAL A 14 4.11 2.55 13.75
C VAL A 14 5.20 3.41 14.37
N PRO A 15 6.50 3.12 14.13
CA PRO A 15 7.57 3.88 14.76
C PRO A 15 7.58 5.34 14.29
N SER A 16 7.67 6.26 15.25
CA SER A 16 7.81 7.69 14.96
C SER A 16 9.22 8.04 14.52
N VAL A 17 9.38 9.19 13.85
CA VAL A 17 10.70 9.74 13.45
C VAL A 17 11.65 9.84 14.66
N ALA A 18 11.15 10.27 15.83
CA ALA A 18 11.96 10.39 17.05
C ALA A 18 12.49 9.03 17.53
N GLN A 19 11.62 8.00 17.55
CA GLN A 19 12.01 6.64 17.96
C GLN A 19 13.02 6.04 16.98
N LEU A 20 12.83 6.23 15.67
CA LEU A 20 13.79 5.80 14.65
C LEU A 20 15.14 6.51 14.81
N ALA A 21 15.12 7.81 15.10
CA ALA A 21 16.33 8.60 15.36
C ALA A 21 17.11 8.08 16.58
N GLU A 22 16.43 7.78 17.70
CA GLU A 22 17.05 7.19 18.90
C GLU A 22 17.72 5.84 18.61
N LEU A 23 17.05 4.98 17.84
CA LEU A 23 17.59 3.68 17.44
C LEU A 23 18.83 3.82 16.53
N ALA A 24 18.83 4.79 15.63
CA ALA A 24 19.89 5.02 14.67
C ALA A 24 21.08 5.83 15.21
N GLN A 25 20.88 6.63 16.26
CA GLN A 25 21.88 7.54 16.82
C GLN A 25 23.26 6.92 17.09
N PRO A 26 23.38 5.68 17.65
CA PRO A 26 24.68 5.04 17.84
C PRO A 26 25.44 4.76 16.56
N PHE A 27 24.74 4.70 15.43
CA PHE A 27 25.26 4.28 14.12
C PHE A 27 25.39 5.44 13.13
N ARG A 28 25.22 6.71 13.55
CA ARG A 28 25.18 7.87 12.68
C ARG A 28 26.38 8.07 11.74
N ARG A 29 27.52 7.42 12.02
CA ARG A 29 28.73 7.44 11.20
C ARG A 29 28.83 6.26 10.24
N GLY A 30 27.84 5.39 10.22
CA GLY A 30 27.78 4.20 9.36
C GLY A 30 27.10 4.49 8.02
N GLN A 31 26.77 3.41 7.32
CA GLN A 31 25.94 3.43 6.12
C GLN A 31 24.54 2.94 6.50
N ALA A 32 23.52 3.62 6.04
CA ALA A 32 22.13 3.24 6.25
C ALA A 32 21.51 2.77 4.93
N PHE A 33 20.91 1.59 4.94
CA PHE A 33 20.13 1.05 3.83
C PHE A 33 18.67 0.97 4.26
N VAL A 34 17.82 1.72 3.58
CA VAL A 34 16.40 1.87 3.94
C VAL A 34 15.56 1.24 2.83
N CYS A 35 14.71 0.31 3.24
CA CYS A 35 13.77 -0.36 2.35
C CYS A 35 12.47 -0.66 3.10
N GLY A 36 11.32 -0.49 2.45
CA GLY A 36 10.02 -0.75 3.04
C GLY A 36 8.91 0.11 2.42
N PRO A 37 7.74 0.17 3.04
CA PRO A 37 6.65 1.04 2.60
C PRO A 37 7.06 2.52 2.57
N GLY A 38 6.52 3.28 1.60
CA GLY A 38 6.87 4.70 1.38
C GLY A 38 6.87 5.55 2.64
N PRO A 39 5.77 5.59 3.43
CA PRO A 39 5.71 6.38 4.66
C PRO A 39 6.77 5.98 5.70
N PHE A 40 7.10 4.69 5.79
CA PHE A 40 8.17 4.21 6.67
C PHE A 40 9.55 4.67 6.19
N MET A 41 9.82 4.55 4.89
CA MET A 41 11.10 5.02 4.31
C MET A 41 11.28 6.54 4.50
N GLU A 42 10.22 7.33 4.32
CA GLU A 42 10.24 8.77 4.56
C GLU A 42 10.54 9.10 6.02
N ALA A 43 9.90 8.40 6.96
CA ALA A 43 10.17 8.55 8.39
C ALA A 43 11.62 8.17 8.74
N CYS A 44 12.16 7.09 8.16
CA CYS A 44 13.55 6.67 8.33
C CYS A 44 14.52 7.73 7.82
N VAL A 45 14.31 8.24 6.60
CA VAL A 45 15.16 9.29 6.02
C VAL A 45 15.14 10.54 6.88
N ALA A 46 13.95 10.99 7.32
CA ALA A 46 13.82 12.15 8.21
C ALA A 46 14.54 11.94 9.55
N ALA A 47 14.46 10.73 10.12
CA ALA A 47 15.15 10.37 11.36
C ALA A 47 16.68 10.41 11.19
N LEU A 48 17.20 9.82 10.10
CA LEU A 48 18.64 9.77 9.81
C LEU A 48 19.22 11.16 9.53
N GLN A 49 18.49 12.00 8.80
CA GLN A 49 18.85 13.40 8.60
C GLN A 49 18.82 14.20 9.91
N GLY A 50 17.83 13.95 10.77
CA GLY A 50 17.70 14.58 12.08
C GLY A 50 18.84 14.29 13.06
N ILE A 51 19.55 13.16 12.88
CA ILE A 51 20.76 12.80 13.64
C ILE A 51 22.05 13.21 12.93
N GLU A 52 21.97 14.05 11.92
CA GLU A 52 23.11 14.56 11.14
C GLU A 52 23.93 13.45 10.44
N MET A 53 23.26 12.40 9.94
CA MET A 53 23.90 11.43 9.05
C MET A 53 24.08 12.07 7.67
N ASP A 54 25.27 11.92 7.09
CA ASP A 54 25.56 12.44 5.75
C ASP A 54 24.63 11.80 4.71
N ALA A 55 24.09 12.63 3.80
CA ALA A 55 23.15 12.17 2.77
C ALA A 55 23.74 11.07 1.86
N GLU A 56 25.06 11.10 1.63
CA GLU A 56 25.80 10.07 0.86
C GLU A 56 25.84 8.71 1.56
N HIS A 57 25.55 8.66 2.86
CA HIS A 57 25.47 7.45 3.65
C HIS A 57 24.07 6.89 3.79
N ILE A 58 23.04 7.55 3.24
CA ILE A 58 21.64 7.13 3.29
C ILE A 58 21.23 6.56 1.93
N HIS A 59 21.11 5.27 1.85
CA HIS A 59 20.73 4.54 0.64
C HIS A 59 19.27 4.08 0.77
N VAL A 60 18.40 4.56 -0.14
CA VAL A 60 16.98 4.19 -0.15
C VAL A 60 16.71 3.32 -1.37
N GLU A 61 16.31 2.07 -1.13
CA GLU A 61 15.86 1.16 -2.19
C GLU A 61 14.34 1.20 -2.29
N ARG A 62 13.85 1.74 -3.40
CA ARG A 62 12.44 1.70 -3.77
C ARG A 62 12.23 0.56 -4.74
N PHE A 63 11.44 -0.43 -4.36
CA PHE A 63 10.97 -1.44 -5.30
C PHE A 63 9.82 -0.85 -6.11
N ALA A 64 10.17 -0.12 -7.16
CA ALA A 64 9.22 0.24 -8.20
C ALA A 64 9.39 -0.77 -9.34
N SER A 65 8.30 -1.31 -9.87
CA SER A 65 8.35 -1.92 -11.19
C SER A 65 8.84 -0.84 -12.15
N LEU A 66 9.89 -1.11 -12.91
CA LEU A 66 10.43 -0.14 -13.86
C LEU A 66 9.30 0.29 -14.80
N PRO A 67 8.93 1.57 -14.84
CA PRO A 67 8.08 2.05 -15.93
C PRO A 67 8.88 1.90 -17.22
N ASP A 68 8.26 1.34 -18.26
CA ASP A 68 8.79 1.48 -19.60
C ASP A 68 8.97 2.97 -19.89
N GLU A 69 10.07 3.37 -20.57
CA GLU A 69 10.48 4.79 -20.75
C GLU A 69 9.40 5.71 -21.38
N GLU A 70 8.31 5.16 -21.87
CA GLU A 70 7.13 5.90 -22.39
C GLU A 70 6.13 6.35 -21.31
N ASP A 71 6.23 5.85 -20.06
CA ASP A 71 5.24 6.09 -19.00
C ASP A 71 5.55 7.28 -18.06
N THR A 72 6.75 7.88 -18.14
CA THR A 72 7.17 8.97 -17.23
C THR A 72 6.42 10.29 -17.44
N ALA A 73 5.84 10.51 -18.64
CA ALA A 73 5.03 11.71 -18.93
C ALA A 73 3.55 11.57 -18.51
N ALA A 74 3.06 10.32 -18.38
CA ALA A 74 1.65 10.06 -18.06
C ALA A 74 1.40 9.88 -16.55
N ALA A 75 2.41 9.47 -15.77
CA ALA A 75 2.30 9.31 -14.32
C ALA A 75 2.12 10.66 -13.60
N ALA A 76 2.74 11.72 -14.10
CA ALA A 76 2.55 13.09 -13.57
C ALA A 76 1.15 13.65 -13.85
N ALA A 77 0.49 13.21 -14.92
CA ALA A 77 -0.87 13.64 -15.30
C ALA A 77 -1.97 12.82 -14.61
N ALA A 78 -1.67 11.60 -14.15
CA ALA A 78 -2.63 10.73 -13.47
C ALA A 78 -2.79 11.08 -11.97
N SER A 79 -1.81 11.76 -11.37
CA SER A 79 -1.88 12.25 -9.98
C SER A 79 -2.81 13.45 -9.79
N GLU A 80 -3.20 14.16 -10.87
CA GLU A 80 -4.07 15.35 -10.79
C GLU A 80 -5.52 15.11 -11.23
N ALA A 81 -5.86 13.92 -11.72
CA ALA A 81 -7.24 13.59 -12.08
C ALA A 81 -7.90 12.75 -10.97
N ALA A 82 -8.19 13.38 -9.83
CA ALA A 82 -9.32 12.94 -9.04
C ALA A 82 -10.59 13.21 -9.87
N PRO A 83 -11.34 12.19 -10.33
CA PRO A 83 -12.63 12.48 -10.91
C PRO A 83 -13.53 13.04 -9.83
N ALA A 84 -13.85 14.33 -9.97
CA ALA A 84 -14.89 14.93 -9.20
C ALA A 84 -16.17 14.12 -9.40
N ALA A 85 -16.80 13.73 -8.26
CA ALA A 85 -18.18 13.24 -8.17
C ALA A 85 -18.54 11.98 -8.97
N ALA A 86 -17.90 10.84 -8.71
CA ALA A 86 -18.68 9.61 -8.64
C ALA A 86 -19.43 9.64 -7.29
N ALA A 87 -20.74 9.41 -7.32
CA ALA A 87 -21.57 9.41 -6.12
C ALA A 87 -20.97 8.41 -5.13
N ALA A 88 -20.44 8.92 -4.02
CA ALA A 88 -19.88 8.07 -2.96
C ALA A 88 -21.00 7.15 -2.49
N VAL A 89 -20.81 5.85 -2.62
CA VAL A 89 -21.74 4.88 -2.01
C VAL A 89 -21.46 4.87 -0.51
N ASP A 90 -22.51 4.98 0.30
CA ASP A 90 -22.36 4.90 1.77
C ASP A 90 -21.91 3.50 2.20
N GLU A 91 -22.33 2.48 1.45
CA GLU A 91 -22.06 1.07 1.73
C GLU A 91 -22.13 0.26 0.42
N ALA A 92 -21.26 -0.75 0.29
CA ALA A 92 -21.25 -1.69 -0.81
C ALA A 92 -21.30 -3.15 -0.33
N GLN A 93 -22.07 -3.98 -1.05
CA GLN A 93 -22.05 -5.43 -0.90
C GLN A 93 -20.90 -5.98 -1.74
N VAL A 94 -19.96 -6.66 -1.12
CA VAL A 94 -18.76 -7.16 -1.79
C VAL A 94 -18.71 -8.69 -1.74
N GLU A 95 -18.68 -9.31 -2.90
CA GLU A 95 -18.39 -10.74 -3.04
C GLU A 95 -16.88 -10.92 -3.17
N VAL A 96 -16.26 -11.62 -2.23
CA VAL A 96 -14.82 -11.92 -2.20
C VAL A 96 -14.59 -13.39 -2.45
N ARG A 97 -13.92 -13.73 -3.55
CA ARG A 97 -13.53 -15.13 -3.88
C ARG A 97 -12.06 -15.33 -3.56
N ILE A 98 -11.79 -16.21 -2.59
CA ILE A 98 -10.42 -16.50 -2.13
C ILE A 98 -10.30 -17.98 -1.74
N GLY A 99 -9.22 -18.64 -2.13
CA GLY A 99 -8.95 -20.03 -1.77
C GLY A 99 -10.06 -21.01 -2.16
N GLY A 100 -10.81 -20.74 -3.24
CA GLY A 100 -11.96 -21.54 -3.67
C GLY A 100 -13.26 -21.28 -2.89
N THR A 101 -13.24 -20.41 -1.89
CA THR A 101 -14.40 -20.02 -1.09
C THR A 101 -14.91 -18.64 -1.53
N THR A 102 -16.23 -18.48 -1.51
CA THR A 102 -16.89 -17.18 -1.75
C THR A 102 -17.42 -16.63 -0.43
N HIS A 103 -17.05 -15.41 -0.11
CA HIS A 103 -17.50 -14.66 1.05
C HIS A 103 -18.34 -13.45 0.60
N HIS A 104 -19.36 -13.12 1.36
CA HIS A 104 -20.16 -11.90 1.16
C HIS A 104 -19.94 -10.98 2.34
N ILE A 105 -19.45 -9.79 2.08
CA ILE A 105 -19.10 -8.80 3.09
C ILE A 105 -19.72 -7.45 2.79
N VAL A 106 -19.80 -6.63 3.80
CA VAL A 106 -20.22 -5.22 3.70
C VAL A 106 -18.99 -4.34 3.83
N CYS A 107 -18.79 -3.43 2.89
CA CYS A 107 -17.71 -2.48 2.86
C CYS A 107 -18.26 -1.06 2.93
N GLY A 108 -17.82 -0.26 3.88
CA GLY A 108 -18.19 1.16 3.97
C GLY A 108 -17.62 1.96 2.80
N GLY A 109 -18.29 3.05 2.43
CA GLY A 109 -17.91 3.86 1.26
C GLY A 109 -16.50 4.50 1.33
N ASN A 110 -15.99 4.68 2.55
CA ASN A 110 -14.62 5.14 2.80
C ASN A 110 -13.69 4.05 3.36
N GLU A 111 -14.15 2.82 3.39
CA GLU A 111 -13.38 1.66 3.83
C GLU A 111 -12.76 0.98 2.62
N THR A 112 -11.54 0.47 2.74
CA THR A 112 -10.93 -0.32 1.66
C THR A 112 -11.47 -1.75 1.67
N LEU A 113 -11.42 -2.41 0.51
CA LEU A 113 -11.85 -3.81 0.40
C LEU A 113 -11.06 -4.73 1.35
N LEU A 114 -9.78 -4.44 1.59
CA LEU A 114 -8.95 -5.20 2.54
C LEU A 114 -9.39 -4.98 3.97
N GLU A 115 -9.61 -3.73 4.41
CA GLU A 115 -10.09 -3.41 5.76
C GLU A 115 -11.43 -4.11 6.04
N ALA A 116 -12.37 -4.04 5.09
CA ALA A 116 -13.66 -4.70 5.21
C ALA A 116 -13.53 -6.23 5.31
N ALA A 117 -12.64 -6.85 4.51
CA ALA A 117 -12.39 -8.29 4.55
C ALA A 117 -11.80 -8.72 5.90
N LEU A 118 -10.76 -8.04 6.37
CA LEU A 118 -10.10 -8.34 7.66
C LEU A 118 -11.05 -8.13 8.84
N ARG A 119 -11.83 -7.05 8.84
CA ARG A 119 -12.82 -6.76 9.88
C ARG A 119 -13.88 -7.87 10.01
N GLN A 120 -14.19 -8.55 8.91
CA GLN A 120 -15.16 -9.64 8.88
C GLN A 120 -14.51 -11.03 8.95
N GLY A 121 -13.21 -11.09 9.31
CA GLY A 121 -12.50 -12.34 9.61
C GLY A 121 -12.05 -13.13 8.37
N ILE A 122 -12.00 -12.49 7.19
CA ILE A 122 -11.45 -13.12 5.98
C ILE A 122 -9.95 -12.94 5.99
N ASP A 123 -9.21 -14.02 5.89
CA ASP A 123 -7.75 -14.04 5.80
C ASP A 123 -7.31 -13.70 4.37
N ALA A 124 -7.50 -12.44 3.97
CA ALA A 124 -7.07 -11.94 2.69
C ALA A 124 -5.56 -11.65 2.72
N PRO A 125 -4.79 -11.97 1.67
CA PRO A 125 -3.35 -11.72 1.64
C PRO A 125 -3.05 -10.22 1.59
N TYR A 126 -2.12 -9.77 2.42
CA TYR A 126 -1.61 -8.39 2.42
C TYR A 126 -0.19 -8.32 3.01
N SER A 127 0.47 -7.16 2.82
CA SER A 127 1.77 -6.86 3.44
C SER A 127 1.89 -5.36 3.73
N CYS A 128 2.27 -4.52 2.76
CA CYS A 128 2.60 -3.11 3.00
C CYS A 128 1.41 -2.21 3.35
N GLN A 129 0.21 -2.53 2.92
CA GLN A 129 -1.02 -1.72 3.00
C GLN A 129 -0.90 -0.29 2.42
N ALA A 130 0.14 -0.01 1.64
CA ALA A 130 0.49 1.30 1.11
C ALA A 130 0.45 1.38 -0.44
N GLY A 131 -0.09 0.35 -1.11
CA GLY A 131 -0.20 0.35 -2.58
C GLY A 131 1.07 0.00 -3.35
N MET A 132 2.11 -0.56 -2.70
CA MET A 132 3.46 -0.67 -3.25
C MET A 132 3.95 -2.10 -3.48
N CYS A 133 3.33 -3.15 -2.90
CA CYS A 133 3.90 -4.50 -2.90
C CYS A 133 3.08 -5.54 -3.66
N ALA A 134 1.90 -5.20 -4.17
CA ALA A 134 0.95 -6.09 -4.84
C ALA A 134 0.49 -7.34 -4.05
N SER A 135 0.90 -7.53 -2.77
CA SER A 135 0.51 -8.71 -1.98
C SER A 135 -1.01 -8.84 -1.81
N CYS A 136 -1.74 -7.72 -1.81
CA CYS A 136 -3.19 -7.67 -1.70
C CYS A 136 -3.90 -7.59 -3.06
N MET A 137 -3.18 -7.87 -4.16
CA MET A 137 -3.73 -7.77 -5.50
C MET A 137 -4.90 -8.72 -5.69
N CYS A 138 -6.03 -8.21 -6.18
CA CYS A 138 -7.19 -9.00 -6.57
C CYS A 138 -7.75 -8.49 -7.89
N GLN A 139 -8.51 -9.33 -8.57
CA GLN A 139 -9.11 -8.99 -9.85
C GLN A 139 -10.58 -8.62 -9.69
N MET A 140 -10.98 -7.51 -10.27
CA MET A 140 -12.38 -7.12 -10.38
C MET A 140 -13.13 -8.11 -11.26
N VAL A 141 -14.25 -8.62 -10.77
CA VAL A 141 -15.20 -9.45 -11.54
C VAL A 141 -16.39 -8.61 -11.96
N SER A 142 -16.87 -7.74 -11.07
CA SER A 142 -17.94 -6.77 -11.34
C SER A 142 -17.87 -5.58 -10.39
N GLY A 143 -18.54 -4.49 -10.77
CA GLY A 143 -18.53 -3.23 -10.04
C GLY A 143 -17.30 -2.37 -10.33
N GLU A 144 -17.18 -1.25 -9.62
CA GLU A 144 -16.10 -0.29 -9.77
C GLU A 144 -15.56 0.13 -8.41
N VAL A 145 -14.25 0.37 -8.36
CA VAL A 145 -13.53 0.89 -7.19
C VAL A 145 -12.61 2.03 -7.58
N HIS A 146 -12.31 2.88 -6.63
CA HIS A 146 -11.24 3.86 -6.72
C HIS A 146 -10.05 3.41 -5.88
N MET A 147 -8.85 3.39 -6.45
CA MET A 147 -7.62 3.17 -5.68
C MET A 147 -7.03 4.50 -5.22
N ARG A 148 -6.82 4.65 -3.92
CA ARG A 148 -6.22 5.85 -3.31
C ARG A 148 -4.78 6.06 -3.76
N THR A 149 -4.03 4.95 -3.88
CA THR A 149 -2.62 4.91 -4.28
C THR A 149 -2.35 3.63 -5.07
N ASN A 150 -1.53 3.75 -6.11
CA ASN A 150 -1.08 2.60 -6.91
C ASN A 150 0.32 2.88 -7.47
N ASP A 151 1.34 2.33 -6.82
CA ASP A 151 2.74 2.48 -7.21
C ASP A 151 3.33 1.18 -7.80
N VAL A 152 2.48 0.17 -8.08
CA VAL A 152 2.97 -1.17 -8.46
C VAL A 152 2.23 -1.79 -9.64
N LEU A 153 0.92 -1.52 -9.85
CA LEU A 153 0.18 -2.06 -10.99
C LEU A 153 0.37 -1.17 -12.22
N ASP A 154 0.76 -1.77 -13.32
CA ASP A 154 0.92 -1.10 -14.60
C ASP A 154 -0.42 -0.94 -15.35
N LYS A 155 -0.40 -0.25 -16.50
CA LYS A 155 -1.60 -0.04 -17.33
C LYS A 155 -2.18 -1.36 -17.85
N LYS A 156 -1.34 -2.38 -18.08
CA LYS A 156 -1.80 -3.70 -18.57
C LYS A 156 -2.53 -4.45 -17.46
N ASP A 157 -2.06 -4.32 -16.22
CA ASP A 157 -2.71 -4.90 -15.04
C ASP A 157 -4.06 -4.24 -14.77
N LEU A 158 -4.10 -2.91 -14.79
CA LEU A 158 -5.34 -2.14 -14.66
C LEU A 158 -6.35 -2.49 -15.76
N ALA A 159 -5.90 -2.63 -17.01
CA ALA A 159 -6.76 -3.02 -18.13
C ALA A 159 -7.32 -4.45 -17.99
N LYS A 160 -6.64 -5.34 -17.25
CA LYS A 160 -7.13 -6.68 -16.90
C LYS A 160 -8.04 -6.68 -15.67
N GLY A 161 -8.31 -5.52 -15.09
CA GLY A 161 -9.13 -5.37 -13.90
C GLY A 161 -8.41 -5.70 -12.58
N TRP A 162 -7.06 -5.72 -12.54
CA TRP A 162 -6.34 -5.86 -11.29
C TRP A 162 -6.42 -4.61 -10.44
N VAL A 163 -6.63 -4.78 -9.14
CA VAL A 163 -6.67 -3.70 -8.15
C VAL A 163 -5.94 -4.13 -6.88
N LEU A 164 -5.54 -3.15 -6.09
CA LEU A 164 -4.93 -3.37 -4.77
C LEU A 164 -6.01 -3.24 -3.70
N ALA A 165 -6.41 -4.34 -3.08
CA ALA A 165 -7.49 -4.34 -2.10
C ALA A 165 -7.25 -3.39 -0.92
N CYS A 166 -5.99 -3.15 -0.53
CA CYS A 166 -5.62 -2.22 0.53
C CYS A 166 -5.79 -0.74 0.16
N GLN A 167 -6.03 -0.44 -1.11
CA GLN A 167 -6.22 0.94 -1.62
C GLN A 167 -7.58 1.15 -2.29
N ALA A 168 -8.27 0.05 -2.63
CA ALA A 168 -9.52 0.07 -3.36
C ALA A 168 -10.71 0.40 -2.45
N VAL A 169 -11.40 1.51 -2.71
CA VAL A 169 -12.65 1.92 -2.06
C VAL A 169 -13.82 1.79 -3.03
N PRO A 170 -15.03 1.45 -2.56
CA PRO A 170 -16.19 1.25 -3.42
C PRO A 170 -16.63 2.51 -4.17
N LEU A 171 -16.93 2.36 -5.47
CA LEU A 171 -17.65 3.36 -6.27
C LEU A 171 -19.06 2.89 -6.65
N THR A 172 -19.34 1.60 -6.54
CA THR A 172 -20.67 1.02 -6.86
C THR A 172 -21.18 0.20 -5.67
N PRO A 173 -22.51 0.10 -5.49
CA PRO A 173 -23.11 -0.60 -4.33
C PRO A 173 -22.95 -2.12 -4.37
N GLN A 174 -22.53 -2.69 -5.51
CA GLN A 174 -22.28 -4.11 -5.67
C GLN A 174 -20.93 -4.32 -6.35
N ILE A 175 -20.08 -5.09 -5.70
CA ILE A 175 -18.71 -5.38 -6.14
C ILE A 175 -18.45 -6.87 -6.03
N ALA A 176 -17.74 -7.45 -7.00
CA ALA A 176 -17.19 -8.79 -6.89
C ALA A 176 -15.71 -8.79 -7.23
N VAL A 177 -14.90 -9.40 -6.38
CA VAL A 177 -13.45 -9.54 -6.57
C VAL A 177 -13.00 -10.98 -6.39
N LYS A 178 -11.90 -11.33 -7.06
CA LYS A 178 -11.28 -12.65 -6.98
C LYS A 178 -9.79 -12.50 -6.70
N TYR A 179 -9.31 -13.14 -5.65
CA TYR A 179 -7.87 -13.27 -5.40
C TYR A 179 -7.23 -14.35 -6.27
N PRO A 180 -5.95 -14.21 -6.65
CA PRO A 180 -5.19 -15.27 -7.34
C PRO A 180 -5.18 -16.55 -6.50
N GLN A 181 -5.16 -17.70 -7.17
CA GLN A 181 -4.99 -19.02 -6.52
C GLN A 181 -3.52 -19.34 -6.37
#